data_27c82f6c9d7fd27378431b063c8addc0
#
_entry.id   27c82f6c9d7fd27378431b063c8addc0
#
_cell.length_a   1.000
_cell.length_b   1.000
_cell.length_c   1.000
_cell.angle_alpha   90.00
_cell.angle_beta   90.00
_cell.angle_gamma   90.00
#
_symmetry.space_group_name_H-M   'P 1'
#
loop_
_entity.id
_entity.type
_entity.pdbx_description
1 polymer ?
#
loop_
_entity_poly.entity_id
_entity_poly.type
_entity_poly.pdbx_seq_one_letter_code
_entity_poly.pdbx_strand_id
1 'polypeptide(L)'
;WVFWKEDISALNQIRKELELTRDELRDTGDVLAAENAQHARWLRLTEENRLYDMMEAQTARQIAMLRDLLAELQKTEDSGRARHLLGQVIIIGTYIKRRSNLIFVGVQRGAISVQELRLCLNESSENIIVYGADCKTIVKGEGQLTVEQATQVYDLFEAVVETELESLRALL
;
A
#
# COMPACT_ATOMS: atom_id res chain seq x y z
N TRP A 1 -80.37 23.70 2.71
CA TRP A 1 -79.14 22.94 2.97
C TRP A 1 -79.02 21.88 1.87
N VAL A 2 -77.88 21.91 1.08
CA VAL A 2 -77.56 20.94 0.05
C VAL A 2 -76.47 20.04 0.64
N PHE A 3 -76.72 18.74 0.74
CA PHE A 3 -75.73 17.77 1.17
C PHE A 3 -75.16 17.08 -0.07
N TRP A 4 -73.83 17.16 -0.24
CA TRP A 4 -73.11 16.42 -1.23
C TRP A 4 -72.58 15.16 -0.56
N LYS A 5 -72.90 13.99 -1.09
CA LYS A 5 -72.28 12.71 -0.68
C LYS A 5 -71.54 12.19 -1.90
N GLU A 6 -70.25 12.25 -1.84
CA GLU A 6 -69.37 11.68 -2.84
C GLU A 6 -68.83 10.32 -2.33
N ASP A 7 -68.85 9.32 -3.17
CA ASP A 7 -68.28 8.01 -2.82
C ASP A 7 -66.78 8.05 -3.11
N ILE A 8 -65.99 8.13 -2.06
CA ILE A 8 -64.52 8.21 -2.13
C ILE A 8 -63.86 6.82 -1.90
N SER A 9 -64.62 5.73 -1.92
CA SER A 9 -64.13 4.38 -1.63
C SER A 9 -63.02 3.96 -2.60
N ALA A 10 -63.16 4.21 -3.89
CA ALA A 10 -62.15 3.93 -4.90
C ALA A 10 -60.85 4.78 -4.69
N LEU A 11 -61.01 6.06 -4.33
CA LEU A 11 -59.87 6.91 -4.02
C LEU A 11 -59.08 6.43 -2.79
N ASN A 12 -59.78 6.02 -1.75
CA ASN A 12 -59.17 5.46 -0.52
C ASN A 12 -58.44 4.12 -0.80
N GLN A 13 -58.99 3.32 -1.69
CA GLN A 13 -58.34 2.03 -2.09
C GLN A 13 -57.05 2.33 -2.87
N ILE A 14 -57.09 3.20 -3.86
CA ILE A 14 -55.87 3.59 -4.63
C ILE A 14 -54.83 4.20 -3.70
N ARG A 15 -55.21 5.06 -2.76
CA ARG A 15 -54.31 5.65 -1.78
C ARG A 15 -53.64 4.58 -0.91
N LYS A 16 -54.36 3.58 -0.46
CA LYS A 16 -53.85 2.47 0.33
C LYS A 16 -52.85 1.60 -0.48
N GLU A 17 -53.17 1.31 -1.74
CA GLU A 17 -52.27 0.59 -2.65
C GLU A 17 -50.98 1.38 -2.92
N LEU A 18 -51.11 2.69 -3.09
CA LEU A 18 -49.98 3.57 -3.31
C LEU A 18 -49.07 3.65 -2.07
N GLU A 19 -49.65 3.68 -0.86
CA GLU A 19 -48.89 3.63 0.40
C GLU A 19 -48.12 2.31 0.54
N LEU A 20 -48.76 1.18 0.25
CA LEU A 20 -48.13 -0.14 0.29
C LEU A 20 -46.98 -0.24 -0.72
N THR A 21 -47.22 0.15 -1.96
CA THR A 21 -46.17 0.15 -3.01
C THR A 21 -45.02 1.05 -2.66
N ARG A 22 -45.29 2.20 -2.08
CA ARG A 22 -44.23 3.13 -1.62
C ARG A 22 -43.38 2.49 -0.52
N ASP A 23 -43.99 1.85 0.44
CA ASP A 23 -43.31 1.20 1.56
C ASP A 23 -42.48 0.00 1.07
N GLU A 24 -43.00 -0.82 0.14
CA GLU A 24 -42.26 -1.89 -0.53
C GLU A 24 -41.05 -1.36 -1.32
N LEU A 25 -41.21 -0.24 -2.04
CA LEU A 25 -40.12 0.40 -2.78
C LEU A 25 -39.04 0.94 -1.84
N ARG A 26 -39.44 1.48 -0.69
CA ARG A 26 -38.51 1.96 0.33
C ARG A 26 -37.70 0.82 0.92
N ASP A 27 -38.37 -0.26 1.34
CA ASP A 27 -37.69 -1.44 1.90
C ASP A 27 -36.74 -2.07 0.89
N THR A 28 -37.15 -2.18 -0.38
CA THR A 28 -36.28 -2.68 -1.45
C THR A 28 -35.08 -1.75 -1.67
N GLY A 29 -35.30 -0.44 -1.61
CA GLY A 29 -34.25 0.57 -1.72
C GLY A 29 -33.21 0.48 -0.59
N ASP A 30 -33.68 0.26 0.65
CA ASP A 30 -32.82 0.12 1.82
C ASP A 30 -31.99 -1.18 1.75
N VAL A 31 -32.57 -2.29 1.30
CA VAL A 31 -31.84 -3.55 1.06
C VAL A 31 -30.77 -3.38 -0.02
N LEU A 32 -31.11 -2.77 -1.17
CA LEU A 32 -30.17 -2.50 -2.25
C LEU A 32 -29.02 -1.59 -1.80
N ALA A 33 -29.32 -0.59 -0.99
CA ALA A 33 -28.28 0.31 -0.45
C ALA A 33 -27.32 -0.45 0.49
N ALA A 34 -27.86 -1.35 1.34
CA ALA A 34 -27.05 -2.19 2.21
C ALA A 34 -26.18 -3.17 1.42
N GLU A 35 -26.72 -3.83 0.39
CA GLU A 35 -25.97 -4.72 -0.50
C GLU A 35 -24.86 -4.00 -1.25
N ASN A 36 -25.15 -2.83 -1.80
CA ASN A 36 -24.14 -2.00 -2.49
C ASN A 36 -23.01 -1.58 -1.55
N ALA A 37 -23.34 -1.19 -0.31
CA ALA A 37 -22.34 -0.83 0.69
C ALA A 37 -21.47 -2.04 1.08
N GLN A 38 -22.06 -3.23 1.22
CA GLN A 38 -21.33 -4.46 1.48
C GLN A 38 -20.42 -4.85 0.30
N HIS A 39 -20.92 -4.77 -0.93
CA HIS A 39 -20.15 -5.05 -2.13
C HIS A 39 -18.96 -4.07 -2.30
N ALA A 40 -19.17 -2.79 -2.04
CA ALA A 40 -18.10 -1.79 -2.06
C ALA A 40 -17.00 -2.08 -1.01
N ARG A 41 -17.39 -2.54 0.20
CA ARG A 41 -16.43 -2.97 1.22
C ARG A 41 -15.64 -4.21 0.78
N TRP A 42 -16.33 -5.19 0.22
CA TRP A 42 -15.69 -6.41 -0.28
C TRP A 42 -14.70 -6.13 -1.41
N LEU A 43 -15.05 -5.28 -2.38
CA LEU A 43 -14.14 -4.86 -3.45
C LEU A 43 -12.90 -4.17 -2.91
N ARG A 44 -13.06 -3.29 -1.91
CA ARG A 44 -11.93 -2.61 -1.26
C ARG A 44 -10.98 -3.60 -0.59
N LEU A 45 -11.52 -4.54 0.21
CA LEU A 45 -10.72 -5.58 0.87
C LEU A 45 -10.01 -6.49 -0.12
N THR A 46 -10.66 -6.84 -1.23
CA THR A 46 -10.07 -7.67 -2.28
C THR A 46 -8.91 -6.94 -2.94
N GLU A 47 -9.05 -5.64 -3.23
CA GLU A 47 -7.98 -4.85 -3.83
C GLU A 47 -6.81 -4.63 -2.84
N GLU A 48 -7.09 -4.38 -1.56
CA GLU A 48 -6.06 -4.31 -0.52
C GLU A 48 -5.27 -5.62 -0.41
N ASN A 49 -5.94 -6.77 -0.37
CA ASN A 49 -5.28 -8.07 -0.34
C ASN A 49 -4.42 -8.31 -1.60
N ARG A 50 -4.94 -7.98 -2.78
CA ARG A 50 -4.18 -8.09 -4.03
C ARG A 50 -2.89 -7.27 -4.00
N LEU A 51 -2.95 -6.08 -3.39
CA LEU A 51 -1.77 -5.23 -3.21
C LEU A 51 -0.75 -5.85 -2.25
N TYR A 52 -1.21 -6.42 -1.13
CA TYR A 52 -0.33 -7.11 -0.20
C TYR A 52 0.35 -8.32 -0.86
N ASP A 53 -0.39 -9.16 -1.58
CA ASP A 53 0.15 -10.30 -2.32
C ASP A 53 1.21 -9.87 -3.35
N MET A 54 0.94 -8.79 -4.07
CA MET A 54 1.87 -8.23 -5.04
C MET A 54 3.14 -7.69 -4.35
N MET A 55 2.99 -6.98 -3.24
CA MET A 55 4.13 -6.48 -2.44
C MET A 55 4.97 -7.62 -1.91
N GLU A 56 4.35 -8.66 -1.37
CA GLU A 56 5.04 -9.85 -0.86
C GLU A 56 5.80 -10.57 -1.97
N ALA A 57 5.16 -10.82 -3.11
CA ALA A 57 5.82 -11.47 -4.25
C ALA A 57 7.04 -10.67 -4.76
N GLN A 58 6.93 -9.34 -4.80
CA GLN A 58 8.01 -8.47 -5.29
C GLN A 58 9.15 -8.27 -4.28
N THR A 59 8.93 -8.51 -2.99
CA THR A 59 9.96 -8.41 -1.94
C THR A 59 10.42 -9.77 -1.41
N ALA A 60 9.91 -10.87 -1.96
CA ALA A 60 10.20 -12.23 -1.49
C ALA A 60 11.70 -12.53 -1.46
N ARG A 61 12.46 -12.07 -2.47
CA ARG A 61 13.94 -12.25 -2.52
C ARG A 61 14.60 -11.54 -1.34
N GLN A 62 14.27 -10.30 -1.08
CA GLN A 62 14.85 -9.50 0.01
C GLN A 62 14.44 -10.04 1.38
N ILE A 63 13.24 -10.57 1.52
CA ILE A 63 12.79 -11.26 2.75
C ILE A 63 13.59 -12.55 2.96
N ALA A 64 13.88 -13.32 1.92
CA ALA A 64 14.76 -14.49 2.01
C ALA A 64 16.19 -14.11 2.45
N MET A 65 16.76 -13.06 1.82
CA MET A 65 18.06 -12.52 2.21
C MET A 65 18.11 -12.06 3.67
N LEU A 66 17.07 -11.37 4.15
CA LEU A 66 16.96 -10.98 5.57
C LEU A 66 16.95 -12.18 6.50
N ARG A 67 16.22 -13.23 6.14
CA ARG A 67 16.15 -14.47 6.94
C ARG A 67 17.54 -15.12 7.06
N ASP A 68 18.28 -15.20 5.96
CA ASP A 68 19.61 -15.78 5.92
C ASP A 68 20.61 -14.95 6.76
N LEU A 69 20.58 -13.63 6.63
CA LEU A 69 21.42 -12.72 7.43
C LEU A 69 21.11 -12.83 8.93
N LEU A 70 19.84 -12.91 9.31
CA LEU A 70 19.44 -13.09 10.70
C LEU A 70 19.86 -14.44 11.26
N ALA A 71 19.80 -15.50 10.45
CA ALA A 71 20.27 -16.82 10.86
C ALA A 71 21.81 -16.88 11.03
N GLU A 72 22.56 -16.14 10.22
CA GLU A 72 24.00 -15.98 10.34
C GLU A 72 24.34 -15.11 11.58
N LEU A 73 23.64 -14.03 11.79
CA LEU A 73 23.81 -13.15 12.95
C LEU A 73 23.65 -13.90 14.28
N GLN A 74 22.66 -14.80 14.37
CA GLN A 74 22.42 -15.63 15.56
C GLN A 74 23.57 -16.59 15.88
N LYS A 75 24.40 -16.97 14.91
CA LYS A 75 25.52 -17.88 15.05
C LYS A 75 26.86 -17.18 15.23
N THR A 76 26.90 -15.86 15.04
CA THR A 76 28.12 -15.07 15.01
C THR A 76 28.46 -14.60 16.43
N GLU A 77 29.65 -14.99 16.93
CA GLU A 77 30.20 -14.52 18.20
C GLU A 77 31.12 -13.29 18.03
N ASP A 78 31.60 -13.06 16.80
CA ASP A 78 32.44 -11.89 16.50
C ASP A 78 31.61 -10.60 16.41
N SER A 79 31.94 -9.65 17.25
CA SER A 79 31.25 -8.36 17.34
C SER A 79 31.40 -7.48 16.08
N GLY A 80 32.53 -7.60 15.36
CA GLY A 80 32.78 -6.88 14.12
C GLY A 80 31.86 -7.40 13.01
N ARG A 81 31.82 -8.73 12.84
CA ARG A 81 30.94 -9.39 11.87
C ARG A 81 29.47 -9.21 12.22
N ALA A 82 29.11 -9.27 13.51
CA ALA A 82 27.72 -9.02 13.93
C ALA A 82 27.24 -7.60 13.58
N ARG A 83 28.11 -6.59 13.75
CA ARG A 83 27.79 -5.20 13.34
C ARG A 83 27.60 -5.08 11.84
N HIS A 84 28.46 -5.75 11.05
CA HIS A 84 28.35 -5.75 9.60
C HIS A 84 27.03 -6.41 9.13
N LEU A 85 26.68 -7.59 9.66
CA LEU A 85 25.43 -8.28 9.35
C LEU A 85 24.20 -7.43 9.75
N LEU A 86 24.23 -6.78 10.91
CA LEU A 86 23.19 -5.86 11.34
C LEU A 86 23.01 -4.67 10.37
N GLY A 87 24.10 -4.11 9.88
CA GLY A 87 24.06 -3.05 8.88
C GLY A 87 23.35 -3.50 7.59
N GLN A 88 23.67 -4.70 7.09
CA GLN A 88 22.98 -5.28 5.93
C GLN A 88 21.49 -5.51 6.18
N VAL A 89 21.13 -6.02 7.37
CA VAL A 89 19.72 -6.18 7.78
C VAL A 89 18.98 -4.85 7.77
N ILE A 90 19.59 -3.77 8.26
CA ILE A 90 19.00 -2.43 8.28
C ILE A 90 18.80 -1.92 6.85
N ILE A 91 19.78 -2.05 5.97
CA ILE A 91 19.68 -1.60 4.56
C ILE A 91 18.55 -2.32 3.84
N ILE A 92 18.53 -3.64 3.86
CA ILE A 92 17.50 -4.44 3.20
C ILE A 92 16.12 -4.20 3.82
N GLY A 93 16.03 -4.12 5.15
CA GLY A 93 14.78 -3.83 5.85
C GLY A 93 14.22 -2.45 5.50
N THR A 94 15.10 -1.44 5.36
CA THR A 94 14.72 -0.10 4.92
C THR A 94 14.19 -0.12 3.48
N TYR A 95 14.84 -0.85 2.59
CA TYR A 95 14.36 -1.02 1.22
C TYR A 95 12.95 -1.59 1.18
N ILE A 96 12.71 -2.72 1.84
CA ILE A 96 11.39 -3.35 1.87
C ILE A 96 10.34 -2.37 2.40
N LYS A 97 10.63 -1.70 3.52
CA LYS A 97 9.73 -0.73 4.14
C LYS A 97 9.40 0.44 3.20
N ARG A 98 10.41 1.03 2.58
CA ARG A 98 10.23 2.23 1.74
C ARG A 98 9.57 1.90 0.40
N ARG A 99 9.95 0.79 -0.21
CA ARG A 99 9.30 0.29 -1.41
C ARG A 99 7.81 0.03 -1.20
N SER A 100 7.49 -0.68 -0.14
CA SER A 100 6.10 -0.95 0.25
C SER A 100 5.32 0.34 0.50
N ASN A 101 5.94 1.32 1.16
CA ASN A 101 5.32 2.61 1.41
C ASN A 101 5.06 3.41 0.11
N LEU A 102 6.01 3.40 -0.85
CA LEU A 102 5.80 4.02 -2.16
C LEU A 102 4.60 3.42 -2.89
N ILE A 103 4.49 2.08 -2.91
CA ILE A 103 3.36 1.39 -3.54
C ILE A 103 2.05 1.79 -2.84
N PHE A 104 2.01 1.73 -1.51
CA PHE A 104 0.82 2.05 -0.73
C PHE A 104 0.34 3.50 -0.93
N VAL A 105 1.25 4.46 -0.85
CA VAL A 105 0.95 5.88 -1.08
C VAL A 105 0.48 6.11 -2.52
N GLY A 106 1.15 5.49 -3.48
CA GLY A 106 0.80 5.64 -4.89
C GLY A 106 -0.56 5.07 -5.24
N VAL A 107 -0.93 3.94 -4.66
CA VAL A 107 -2.26 3.35 -4.84
C VAL A 107 -3.34 4.22 -4.19
N GLN A 108 -3.10 4.75 -3.00
CA GLN A 108 -4.07 5.61 -2.32
C GLN A 108 -4.29 6.96 -3.01
N ARG A 109 -3.22 7.56 -3.54
CA ARG A 109 -3.26 8.91 -4.12
C ARG A 109 -3.29 8.94 -5.64
N GLY A 110 -3.10 7.80 -6.30
CA GLY A 110 -3.01 7.69 -7.75
C GLY A 110 -1.67 8.15 -8.35
N ALA A 111 -0.81 8.77 -7.55
CA ALA A 111 0.51 9.24 -7.95
C ALA A 111 1.44 9.42 -6.75
N ILE A 112 2.74 9.44 -7.01
CA ILE A 112 3.81 9.64 -6.02
C ILE A 112 4.54 10.94 -6.36
N SER A 113 4.69 11.84 -5.40
CA SER A 113 5.47 13.06 -5.64
C SER A 113 6.97 12.75 -5.70
N VAL A 114 7.70 13.51 -6.53
CA VAL A 114 9.17 13.45 -6.56
C VAL A 114 9.75 13.70 -5.17
N GLN A 115 9.08 14.48 -4.34
CA GLN A 115 9.48 14.73 -2.95
C GLN A 115 9.42 13.48 -2.08
N GLU A 116 8.38 12.64 -2.24
CA GLU A 116 8.26 11.37 -1.50
C GLU A 116 9.35 10.38 -1.92
N LEU A 117 9.63 10.27 -3.23
CA LEU A 117 10.75 9.46 -3.72
C LEU A 117 12.10 9.96 -3.17
N ARG A 118 12.31 11.28 -3.14
CA ARG A 118 13.51 11.91 -2.56
C ARG A 118 13.68 11.55 -1.09
N LEU A 119 12.62 11.60 -0.30
CA LEU A 119 12.65 11.20 1.12
C LEU A 119 13.04 9.73 1.29
N CYS A 120 12.47 8.83 0.48
CA CYS A 120 12.82 7.42 0.51
C CYS A 120 14.29 7.16 0.19
N LEU A 121 14.81 7.79 -0.88
CA LEU A 121 16.20 7.65 -1.29
C LEU A 121 17.19 8.25 -0.26
N ASN A 122 16.87 9.41 0.32
CA ASN A 122 17.70 10.03 1.35
C ASN A 122 17.79 9.15 2.60
N GLU A 123 16.68 8.62 3.09
CA GLU A 123 16.67 7.75 4.27
C GLU A 123 17.46 6.45 4.01
N SER A 124 17.34 5.87 2.82
CA SER A 124 18.16 4.71 2.44
C SER A 124 19.65 5.07 2.38
N SER A 125 20.01 6.23 1.85
CA SER A 125 21.40 6.70 1.80
C SER A 125 21.96 6.94 3.20
N GLU A 126 21.18 7.51 4.13
CA GLU A 126 21.58 7.71 5.53
C GLU A 126 21.90 6.38 6.22
N ASN A 127 21.10 5.34 5.99
CA ASN A 127 21.37 4.01 6.53
C ASN A 127 22.65 3.38 5.96
N ILE A 128 22.95 3.61 4.68
CA ILE A 128 24.19 3.16 4.06
C ILE A 128 25.40 3.87 4.67
N ILE A 129 25.29 5.17 4.93
CA ILE A 129 26.35 5.97 5.60
C ILE A 129 26.59 5.44 7.03
N VAL A 130 25.52 5.15 7.78
CA VAL A 130 25.63 4.55 9.13
C VAL A 130 26.32 3.17 9.07
N TYR A 131 26.10 2.43 8.00
CA TYR A 131 26.79 1.15 7.75
C TYR A 131 28.30 1.33 7.48
N GLY A 132 28.73 2.52 7.09
CA GLY A 132 30.13 2.88 6.86
C GLY A 132 30.54 3.03 5.39
N ALA A 133 29.58 3.06 4.48
CA ALA A 133 29.84 3.33 3.07
C ALA A 133 29.39 4.75 2.68
N ASP A 134 30.17 5.43 1.85
CA ASP A 134 29.81 6.75 1.33
C ASP A 134 28.68 6.61 0.31
N CYS A 135 27.54 7.24 0.61
CA CYS A 135 26.40 7.26 -0.29
C CYS A 135 25.80 8.66 -0.37
N LYS A 136 25.59 9.15 -1.57
CA LYS A 136 24.95 10.45 -1.80
C LYS A 136 23.93 10.36 -2.91
N THR A 137 22.70 10.65 -2.62
CA THR A 137 21.62 10.76 -3.60
C THR A 137 21.28 12.22 -3.85
N ILE A 138 21.09 12.60 -5.12
CA ILE A 138 20.64 13.92 -5.52
C ILE A 138 19.46 13.77 -6.46
N VAL A 139 18.27 14.11 -5.98
CA VAL A 139 17.05 14.12 -6.79
C VAL A 139 16.71 15.56 -7.13
N LYS A 140 16.69 15.90 -8.42
CA LYS A 140 16.34 17.23 -8.94
C LYS A 140 14.98 17.17 -9.64
N GLY A 141 14.26 18.27 -9.56
CA GLY A 141 12.94 18.42 -10.19
C GLY A 141 11.78 18.28 -9.20
N GLU A 142 10.62 18.59 -9.72
CA GLU A 142 9.33 18.53 -9.04
C GLU A 142 8.34 17.87 -9.99
N GLY A 143 7.25 17.30 -9.45
CA GLY A 143 6.22 16.65 -10.24
C GLY A 143 5.66 15.42 -9.58
N GLN A 144 4.88 14.71 -10.38
CA GLN A 144 4.24 13.46 -9.99
C GLN A 144 4.78 12.32 -10.85
N LEU A 145 4.96 11.17 -10.24
CA LEU A 145 5.38 9.92 -10.86
C LEU A 145 4.26 8.89 -10.74
N THR A 146 4.18 7.97 -11.68
CA THR A 146 3.37 6.77 -11.47
C THR A 146 4.03 5.87 -10.42
N VAL A 147 3.25 4.96 -9.84
CA VAL A 147 3.79 3.95 -8.91
C VAL A 147 4.93 3.17 -9.53
N GLU A 148 4.75 2.76 -10.79
CA GLU A 148 5.75 2.01 -11.55
C GLU A 148 7.05 2.79 -11.74
N GLN A 149 6.95 4.07 -12.13
CA GLN A 149 8.14 4.91 -12.29
C GLN A 149 8.90 5.10 -10.98
N ALA A 150 8.19 5.40 -9.89
CA ALA A 150 8.82 5.62 -8.59
C ALA A 150 9.46 4.32 -8.04
N THR A 151 8.78 3.19 -8.15
CA THR A 151 9.33 1.90 -7.72
C THR A 151 10.49 1.44 -8.59
N GLN A 152 10.44 1.62 -9.91
CA GLN A 152 11.56 1.29 -10.80
C GLN A 152 12.83 2.08 -10.46
N VAL A 153 12.71 3.39 -10.19
CA VAL A 153 13.85 4.20 -9.76
C VAL A 153 14.40 3.72 -8.43
N TYR A 154 13.53 3.37 -7.50
CA TYR A 154 13.93 2.88 -6.18
C TYR A 154 14.55 1.48 -6.24
N ASP A 155 14.01 0.58 -7.08
CA ASP A 155 14.55 -0.75 -7.33
C ASP A 155 15.92 -0.69 -8.02
N LEU A 156 16.13 0.26 -8.94
CA LEU A 156 17.42 0.50 -9.56
C LEU A 156 18.47 0.98 -8.53
N PHE A 157 18.09 1.88 -7.63
CA PHE A 157 18.95 2.31 -6.53
C PHE A 157 19.36 1.11 -5.66
N GLU A 158 18.42 0.25 -5.30
CA GLU A 158 18.70 -0.95 -4.49
C GLU A 158 19.64 -1.92 -5.21
N ALA A 159 19.43 -2.16 -6.51
CA ALA A 159 20.30 -3.04 -7.28
C ALA A 159 21.77 -2.55 -7.27
N VAL A 160 22.00 -1.23 -7.34
CA VAL A 160 23.33 -0.65 -7.19
C VAL A 160 23.89 -0.89 -5.80
N VAL A 161 23.07 -0.66 -4.76
CA VAL A 161 23.47 -0.89 -3.35
C VAL A 161 23.79 -2.36 -3.09
N GLU A 162 22.96 -3.29 -3.55
CA GLU A 162 23.22 -4.74 -3.42
C GLU A 162 24.57 -5.12 -4.05
N THR A 163 24.85 -4.62 -5.26
CA THR A 163 26.11 -4.93 -5.97
C THR A 163 27.33 -4.40 -5.21
N GLU A 164 27.25 -3.20 -4.67
CA GLU A 164 28.36 -2.61 -3.88
C GLU A 164 28.53 -3.34 -2.53
N LEU A 165 27.45 -3.74 -1.88
CA LEU A 165 27.51 -4.53 -0.66
C LEU A 165 28.14 -5.92 -0.88
N GLU A 166 27.90 -6.55 -2.04
CA GLU A 166 28.54 -7.82 -2.42
C GLU A 166 30.03 -7.63 -2.69
N SER A 167 30.44 -6.53 -3.34
CA SER A 167 31.83 -6.21 -3.57
C SER A 167 32.61 -5.96 -2.29
N LEU A 168 32.01 -5.29 -1.32
CA LEU A 168 32.58 -5.09 0.02
C LEU A 168 32.70 -6.40 0.81
N ARG A 169 31.80 -7.35 0.61
CA ARG A 169 31.90 -8.72 1.19
C ARG A 169 33.11 -9.49 0.68
N ALA A 170 33.48 -9.30 -0.58
CA ALA A 170 34.60 -10.01 -1.19
C ALA A 170 35.98 -9.45 -0.76
N LEU A 171 36.02 -8.27 -0.13
CA LEU A 171 37.23 -7.59 0.30
C LEU A 171 37.53 -7.76 1.81
N LEU A 172 36.59 -8.33 2.58
CA LEU A 172 36.68 -8.64 4.01
C LEU A 172 36.80 -10.15 4.25
#